data_8b8d3ab1bb42e35833d2e0818c4791ab
#
_entry.id   8b8d3ab1bb42e35833d2e0818c4791ab
#
_cell.length_a   1.000
_cell.length_b   1.000
_cell.length_c   1.000
_cell.angle_alpha   90.00
_cell.angle_beta   90.00
_cell.angle_gamma   90.00
#
_symmetry.space_group_name_H-M   'P 1'
#
loop_
_entity.id
_entity.type
_entity.pdbx_description
1 polymer ?
#
loop_
_entity_poly.entity_id
_entity_poly.type
_entity_poly.pdbx_seq_one_letter_code
_entity_poly.pdbx_strand_id
1 'polypeptide(L)'
;MARINGKWVVVVASDNKKIVGAWVPGQAENLLRASDTAKCLGIPLVYILNCSGVKLDEQEKVYANRRGGGTPFYRNAELQQLGIPVIVGIYGTNPAGGGYHSISPTILVAHEDANMAVGGAGIVGGMNPKGYIDQEGAEQIIEATEKAKGAEVPGTVSVHYDETGFFREVYCDEIGVLEGIKNYIDCLPAYNLEFFRVDEPAEPALDPNDLYSIVPMNQKKVYNIYDVIGRLVDNSEFSEYKKGYGPEIVTGLAKVDGLLVGIVANFQGLLMKYPEYKENGIGIGGKLYRQGLVKMNEFVTLCSRDKLPIIWVQDTTGIDVGNEAEKAELLGLGQSLIYSIQNSKVPQMEVTLRKGTAAAHYVLGGPQGNSTNAFSLGTAATEINVMNGETAATAMYSRRLVKDKKEGKDLTPTIEKMNKLINEYKEKSTPRYCAETGMVDEIVNLYDIRAYMVAFVNSVYQNPKAICAFHQMLLPRAIREYNTLTKK
;
A
#
# COMPACT_ATOMS: atom_id res chain seq x y z
N MET A 1 8.59 -1.01 -4.21
CA MET A 1 9.34 0.17 -4.71
C MET A 1 10.75 -0.26 -5.15
N ALA A 2 11.33 0.43 -6.13
CA ALA A 2 12.69 0.19 -6.62
C ALA A 2 13.37 1.52 -7.00
N ARG A 3 14.69 1.50 -7.16
CA ARG A 3 15.42 2.63 -7.73
C ARG A 3 15.93 2.26 -9.13
N ILE A 4 15.62 3.10 -10.10
CA ILE A 4 16.11 2.98 -11.47
C ILE A 4 16.88 4.25 -11.80
N ASN A 5 18.17 4.11 -12.09
CA ASN A 5 19.09 5.23 -12.34
C ASN A 5 18.99 6.34 -11.26
N GLY A 6 18.97 5.90 -10.00
CA GLY A 6 18.91 6.80 -8.85
C GLY A 6 17.51 7.30 -8.47
N LYS A 7 16.52 7.22 -9.37
CA LYS A 7 15.14 7.68 -9.13
C LYS A 7 14.25 6.59 -8.58
N TRP A 8 13.39 6.91 -7.62
CA TRP A 8 12.40 6.00 -7.08
C TRP A 8 11.24 5.80 -8.05
N VAL A 9 10.80 4.56 -8.15
CA VAL A 9 9.66 4.12 -8.97
C VAL A 9 8.88 3.03 -8.23
N VAL A 10 7.62 2.85 -8.59
CA VAL A 10 6.86 1.65 -8.23
C VAL A 10 6.95 0.67 -9.40
N VAL A 11 7.29 -0.59 -9.13
CA VAL A 11 7.41 -1.63 -10.16
C VAL A 11 6.37 -2.71 -9.92
N VAL A 12 5.66 -3.08 -10.97
CA VAL A 12 4.77 -4.25 -11.05
C VAL A 12 5.33 -5.17 -12.14
N ALA A 13 5.67 -6.39 -11.78
CA ALA A 13 6.19 -7.37 -12.73
C ALA A 13 5.37 -8.66 -12.71
N SER A 14 5.09 -9.22 -13.88
CA SER A 14 4.45 -10.52 -14.03
C SER A 14 5.47 -11.65 -13.86
N ASP A 15 5.15 -12.62 -13.01
CA ASP A 15 5.92 -13.87 -12.95
C ASP A 15 5.30 -14.89 -13.91
N ASN A 16 5.78 -14.91 -15.16
CA ASN A 16 5.26 -15.80 -16.19
C ASN A 16 5.49 -17.29 -15.87
N LYS A 17 6.44 -17.64 -15.00
CA LYS A 17 6.66 -19.03 -14.56
C LYS A 17 5.52 -19.56 -13.70
N LYS A 18 4.69 -18.66 -13.14
CA LYS A 18 3.53 -19.02 -12.35
C LYS A 18 2.26 -18.75 -13.16
N ILE A 19 1.55 -19.83 -13.52
CA ILE A 19 0.26 -19.77 -14.22
C ILE A 19 0.33 -18.85 -15.46
N VAL A 20 1.46 -18.87 -16.17
CA VAL A 20 1.70 -18.03 -17.37
C VAL A 20 1.44 -16.53 -17.10
N GLY A 21 1.75 -16.05 -15.89
CA GLY A 21 1.52 -14.68 -15.49
C GLY A 21 0.04 -14.28 -15.36
N ALA A 22 -0.89 -15.23 -15.30
CA ALA A 22 -2.32 -14.96 -15.24
C ALA A 22 -2.74 -14.25 -13.96
N TRP A 23 -3.77 -13.44 -14.06
CA TRP A 23 -4.43 -12.83 -12.92
C TRP A 23 -5.18 -13.84 -12.08
N VAL A 24 -4.88 -13.86 -10.80
CA VAL A 24 -5.49 -14.73 -9.80
C VAL A 24 -6.28 -13.91 -8.77
N PRO A 25 -7.17 -14.54 -7.97
CA PRO A 25 -7.87 -13.86 -6.89
C PRO A 25 -6.92 -13.11 -5.95
N GLY A 26 -7.28 -11.89 -5.56
CA GLY A 26 -6.51 -11.00 -4.69
C GLY A 26 -5.45 -10.15 -5.40
N GLN A 27 -5.05 -10.46 -6.61
CA GLN A 27 -4.02 -9.71 -7.33
C GLN A 27 -4.43 -8.26 -7.65
N ALA A 28 -5.72 -8.00 -7.86
CA ALA A 28 -6.23 -6.66 -8.11
C ALA A 28 -5.94 -5.69 -6.95
N GLU A 29 -5.95 -6.17 -5.70
CA GLU A 29 -5.56 -5.38 -4.53
C GLU A 29 -4.10 -4.95 -4.59
N ASN A 30 -3.19 -5.83 -5.00
CA ASN A 30 -1.78 -5.49 -5.16
C ASN A 30 -1.57 -4.43 -6.24
N LEU A 31 -2.31 -4.51 -7.35
CA LEU A 31 -2.27 -3.51 -8.42
C LEU A 31 -2.82 -2.16 -7.95
N LEU A 32 -3.93 -2.16 -7.23
CA LEU A 32 -4.49 -0.96 -6.61
C LEU A 32 -3.48 -0.36 -5.64
N ARG A 33 -2.89 -1.17 -4.77
CA ARG A 33 -1.91 -0.71 -3.79
C ARG A 33 -0.68 -0.10 -4.46
N ALA A 34 -0.15 -0.73 -5.51
CA ALA A 34 0.94 -0.18 -6.30
C ALA A 34 0.58 1.19 -6.91
N SER A 35 -0.62 1.31 -7.46
CA SER A 35 -1.12 2.57 -8.03
C SER A 35 -1.32 3.64 -6.95
N ASP A 36 -1.84 3.28 -5.78
CA ASP A 36 -2.03 4.20 -4.65
C ASP A 36 -0.68 4.68 -4.11
N THR A 37 0.33 3.81 -4.02
CA THR A 37 1.70 4.18 -3.64
C THR A 37 2.31 5.16 -4.65
N ALA A 38 2.22 4.85 -5.95
CA ALA A 38 2.72 5.73 -7.00
C ALA A 38 2.03 7.10 -6.97
N LYS A 39 0.70 7.11 -6.78
CA LYS A 39 -0.10 8.33 -6.65
C LYS A 39 0.30 9.16 -5.43
N CYS A 40 0.41 8.50 -4.28
CA CYS A 40 0.74 9.16 -3.02
C CYS A 40 2.11 9.81 -3.04
N LEU A 41 3.11 9.10 -3.57
CA LEU A 41 4.50 9.57 -3.63
C LEU A 41 4.80 10.45 -4.84
N GLY A 42 3.92 10.50 -5.84
CA GLY A 42 4.14 11.24 -7.08
C GLY A 42 5.28 10.66 -7.93
N ILE A 43 5.53 9.35 -7.86
CA ILE A 43 6.62 8.67 -8.56
C ILE A 43 6.10 7.76 -9.67
N PRO A 44 6.89 7.48 -10.73
CA PRO A 44 6.44 6.67 -11.86
C PRO A 44 6.00 5.26 -11.46
N LEU A 45 4.97 4.76 -12.15
CA LEU A 45 4.56 3.36 -12.12
C LEU A 45 5.14 2.64 -13.34
N VAL A 46 5.92 1.60 -13.11
CA VAL A 46 6.57 0.79 -14.14
C VAL A 46 5.94 -0.59 -14.15
N TYR A 47 5.46 -1.01 -15.31
CA TYR A 47 4.99 -2.36 -15.56
C TYR A 47 6.02 -3.14 -16.38
N ILE A 48 6.32 -4.38 -15.97
CA ILE A 48 7.09 -5.37 -16.72
C ILE A 48 6.16 -6.57 -16.92
N LEU A 49 5.58 -6.67 -18.11
CA LEU A 49 4.44 -7.55 -18.35
C LEU A 49 4.76 -8.70 -19.30
N ASN A 50 4.36 -9.89 -18.87
CA ASN A 50 4.16 -11.07 -19.67
C ASN A 50 3.01 -11.85 -19.05
N CYS A 51 1.77 -11.51 -19.44
CA CYS A 51 0.56 -11.86 -18.71
C CYS A 51 -0.49 -12.45 -19.65
N SER A 52 -0.86 -13.71 -19.43
CA SER A 52 -1.85 -14.42 -20.24
C SER A 52 -3.31 -14.00 -20.03
N GLY A 53 -3.56 -13.00 -19.17
CA GLY A 53 -4.91 -12.54 -18.87
C GLY A 53 -5.47 -13.13 -17.59
N VAL A 54 -6.79 -13.20 -17.46
CA VAL A 54 -7.49 -13.68 -16.26
C VAL A 54 -7.45 -15.20 -16.19
N LYS A 55 -7.20 -15.77 -15.01
CA LYS A 55 -7.38 -17.20 -14.75
C LYS A 55 -8.84 -17.57 -14.91
N LEU A 56 -9.18 -18.26 -16.02
CA LEU A 56 -10.56 -18.42 -16.49
C LEU A 56 -11.45 -19.26 -15.56
N ASP A 57 -10.88 -20.24 -14.88
CA ASP A 57 -11.59 -21.11 -13.93
C ASP A 57 -11.92 -20.42 -12.59
N GLU A 58 -11.39 -19.23 -12.35
CA GLU A 58 -11.66 -18.39 -11.17
C GLU A 58 -12.06 -16.95 -11.57
N GLN A 59 -12.51 -16.76 -12.81
CA GLN A 59 -12.76 -15.44 -13.38
C GLN A 59 -13.79 -14.61 -12.57
N GLU A 60 -14.77 -15.26 -11.94
CA GLU A 60 -15.76 -14.57 -11.11
C GLU A 60 -15.17 -13.89 -9.86
N LYS A 61 -14.01 -14.37 -9.38
CA LYS A 61 -13.28 -13.78 -8.23
C LYS A 61 -12.30 -12.69 -8.66
N VAL A 62 -11.94 -12.65 -9.94
CA VAL A 62 -10.90 -11.76 -10.48
C VAL A 62 -11.52 -10.57 -11.20
N TYR A 63 -12.56 -10.80 -12.03
CA TYR A 63 -12.95 -9.89 -13.11
C TYR A 63 -13.92 -8.77 -12.67
N ALA A 64 -15.08 -9.08 -12.10
CA ALA A 64 -16.28 -8.27 -12.25
C ALA A 64 -16.68 -7.37 -11.07
N ASN A 65 -15.84 -7.15 -10.07
CA ASN A 65 -16.19 -6.30 -8.93
C ASN A 65 -15.45 -4.95 -8.95
N ARG A 66 -15.84 -4.03 -8.06
CA ARG A 66 -15.27 -2.66 -7.98
C ARG A 66 -13.75 -2.65 -7.72
N ARG A 67 -13.21 -3.70 -7.15
CA ARG A 67 -11.78 -3.88 -6.83
C ARG A 67 -11.19 -5.05 -7.61
N GLY A 68 -11.81 -5.42 -8.74
CA GLY A 68 -11.38 -6.50 -9.60
C GLY A 68 -10.35 -6.07 -10.65
N GLY A 69 -10.12 -6.98 -11.60
CA GLY A 69 -9.09 -6.85 -12.64
C GLY A 69 -9.22 -5.64 -13.57
N GLY A 70 -10.37 -4.97 -13.59
CA GLY A 70 -10.58 -3.74 -14.37
C GLY A 70 -10.03 -2.46 -13.71
N THR A 71 -9.56 -2.53 -12.47
CA THR A 71 -9.10 -1.33 -11.74
C THR A 71 -7.90 -0.62 -12.37
N PRO A 72 -6.90 -1.29 -12.99
CA PRO A 72 -5.82 -0.61 -13.70
C PRO A 72 -6.29 0.31 -14.83
N PHE A 73 -7.43 0.02 -15.45
CA PHE A 73 -7.97 0.84 -16.53
C PHE A 73 -8.16 2.30 -16.15
N TYR A 74 -8.82 2.56 -15.04
CA TYR A 74 -9.01 3.95 -14.61
C TYR A 74 -7.82 4.47 -13.79
N ARG A 75 -7.12 3.61 -13.04
CA ARG A 75 -5.97 4.01 -12.22
C ARG A 75 -4.80 4.51 -13.05
N ASN A 76 -4.48 3.83 -14.15
CA ASN A 76 -3.43 4.30 -15.05
C ASN A 76 -3.78 5.66 -15.66
N ALA A 77 -5.04 5.85 -16.09
CA ALA A 77 -5.51 7.13 -16.59
C ALA A 77 -5.48 8.22 -15.51
N GLU A 78 -5.88 7.91 -14.28
CA GLU A 78 -5.83 8.82 -13.13
C GLU A 78 -4.40 9.27 -12.83
N LEU A 79 -3.45 8.32 -12.79
CA LEU A 79 -2.03 8.64 -12.57
C LEU A 79 -1.52 9.63 -13.60
N GLN A 80 -1.83 9.42 -14.86
CA GLN A 80 -1.38 10.30 -15.92
C GLN A 80 -2.04 11.68 -15.86
N GLN A 81 -3.31 11.76 -15.50
CA GLN A 81 -3.98 13.04 -15.26
C GLN A 81 -3.33 13.83 -14.11
N LEU A 82 -2.72 13.14 -13.16
CA LEU A 82 -1.95 13.72 -12.07
C LEU A 82 -0.50 14.03 -12.46
N GLY A 83 -0.11 13.77 -13.71
CA GLY A 83 1.24 13.95 -14.19
C GLY A 83 2.23 12.87 -13.75
N ILE A 84 1.73 11.70 -13.36
CA ILE A 84 2.55 10.56 -12.92
C ILE A 84 2.71 9.59 -14.11
N PRO A 85 3.92 9.34 -14.61
CA PRO A 85 4.13 8.47 -15.77
C PRO A 85 3.77 7.00 -15.46
N VAL A 86 3.13 6.37 -16.44
CA VAL A 86 2.93 4.92 -16.49
C VAL A 86 3.81 4.36 -17.61
N ILE A 87 4.86 3.65 -17.25
CA ILE A 87 5.89 3.16 -18.16
C ILE A 87 5.71 1.65 -18.28
N VAL A 88 5.64 1.12 -19.50
CA VAL A 88 5.35 -0.30 -19.74
C VAL A 88 6.42 -0.92 -20.62
N GLY A 89 6.98 -2.03 -20.14
CA GLY A 89 7.77 -2.97 -20.94
C GLY A 89 7.00 -4.28 -21.09
N ILE A 90 6.80 -4.76 -22.30
CA ILE A 90 6.10 -6.01 -22.55
C ILE A 90 6.98 -7.07 -23.20
N TYR A 91 6.73 -8.29 -22.78
CA TYR A 91 7.39 -9.50 -23.26
C TYR A 91 6.34 -10.56 -23.61
N GLY A 92 6.65 -11.44 -24.53
CA GLY A 92 5.81 -12.59 -24.86
C GLY A 92 4.36 -12.23 -25.15
N THR A 93 3.43 -13.07 -24.71
CA THR A 93 2.03 -13.00 -25.11
C THR A 93 1.14 -12.34 -24.05
N ASN A 94 0.50 -11.23 -24.43
CA ASN A 94 -0.34 -10.42 -23.55
C ASN A 94 -1.75 -10.23 -24.14
N PRO A 95 -2.60 -11.26 -24.16
CA PRO A 95 -3.96 -11.18 -24.70
C PRO A 95 -4.94 -10.62 -23.68
N ALA A 96 -5.98 -9.97 -24.16
CA ALA A 96 -7.12 -9.49 -23.37
C ALA A 96 -6.68 -8.77 -22.09
N GLY A 97 -7.12 -9.24 -20.92
CA GLY A 97 -6.77 -8.64 -19.63
C GLY A 97 -5.27 -8.49 -19.39
N GLY A 98 -4.42 -9.39 -19.91
CA GLY A 98 -2.98 -9.29 -19.86
C GLY A 98 -2.46 -8.03 -20.53
N GLY A 99 -2.93 -7.75 -21.75
CA GLY A 99 -2.59 -6.51 -22.45
C GLY A 99 -3.21 -5.27 -21.83
N TYR A 100 -4.37 -5.40 -21.22
CA TYR A 100 -5.07 -4.25 -20.61
C TYR A 100 -4.46 -3.76 -19.30
N HIS A 101 -3.56 -4.46 -18.66
CA HIS A 101 -2.74 -3.91 -17.57
C HIS A 101 -1.99 -2.66 -18.01
N SER A 102 -1.52 -2.65 -19.24
CA SER A 102 -0.76 -1.56 -19.83
C SER A 102 -1.61 -0.50 -20.51
N ILE A 103 -2.92 -0.56 -20.37
CA ILE A 103 -3.82 0.42 -20.99
C ILE A 103 -3.47 1.83 -20.51
N SER A 104 -3.55 2.80 -21.40
CA SER A 104 -3.16 4.19 -21.13
C SER A 104 -1.70 4.32 -20.66
N PRO A 105 -0.71 3.77 -21.35
CA PRO A 105 0.69 3.99 -20.98
C PRO A 105 1.12 5.39 -21.37
N THR A 106 2.03 5.99 -20.61
CA THR A 106 2.80 7.15 -21.05
C THR A 106 3.78 6.74 -22.13
N ILE A 107 4.40 5.58 -21.92
CA ILE A 107 5.29 4.96 -22.88
C ILE A 107 5.16 3.45 -22.80
N LEU A 108 5.23 2.78 -23.96
CA LEU A 108 5.20 1.34 -24.07
C LEU A 108 6.34 0.89 -24.98
N VAL A 109 7.23 0.07 -24.41
CA VAL A 109 8.34 -0.56 -25.12
C VAL A 109 8.13 -2.07 -25.15
N ALA A 110 8.59 -2.73 -26.18
CA ALA A 110 8.30 -4.15 -26.40
C ALA A 110 9.57 -4.96 -26.75
N HIS A 111 9.57 -6.21 -26.37
CA HIS A 111 10.46 -7.22 -26.95
C HIS A 111 9.96 -7.58 -28.36
N GLU A 112 10.87 -7.93 -29.26
CA GLU A 112 10.51 -8.25 -30.67
C GLU A 112 9.51 -9.42 -30.81
N ASP A 113 9.54 -10.36 -29.85
CA ASP A 113 8.59 -11.49 -29.81
C ASP A 113 7.29 -11.16 -29.05
N ALA A 114 7.12 -9.93 -28.58
CA ALA A 114 5.94 -9.57 -27.83
C ALA A 114 4.72 -9.41 -28.74
N ASN A 115 3.57 -9.78 -28.19
CA ASN A 115 2.29 -9.42 -28.79
C ASN A 115 1.34 -8.90 -27.72
N MET A 116 0.39 -8.08 -28.16
CA MET A 116 -0.65 -7.52 -27.33
C MET A 116 -1.95 -7.44 -28.12
N ALA A 117 -2.96 -8.17 -27.72
CA ALA A 117 -4.18 -8.30 -28.49
C ALA A 117 -5.43 -8.10 -27.63
N VAL A 118 -6.51 -7.62 -28.25
CA VAL A 118 -7.83 -7.49 -27.60
C VAL A 118 -8.34 -8.84 -27.08
N GLY A 119 -8.02 -9.91 -27.78
CA GLY A 119 -8.34 -11.27 -27.38
C GLY A 119 -7.30 -12.25 -27.91
N GLY A 120 -7.10 -13.35 -27.19
CA GLY A 120 -6.18 -14.41 -27.62
C GLY A 120 -6.71 -15.14 -28.85
N ALA A 121 -5.80 -15.70 -29.66
CA ALA A 121 -6.14 -16.43 -30.88
C ALA A 121 -7.15 -17.59 -30.69
N GLY A 122 -7.13 -18.22 -29.50
CA GLY A 122 -8.06 -19.31 -29.16
C GLY A 122 -9.53 -18.90 -29.00
N ILE A 123 -9.82 -17.58 -28.85
CA ILE A 123 -11.21 -17.10 -28.67
C ILE A 123 -11.96 -17.10 -30.02
N VAL A 124 -11.26 -16.94 -31.14
CA VAL A 124 -11.86 -16.77 -32.46
C VAL A 124 -12.67 -18.00 -32.92
N GLY A 125 -12.31 -19.19 -32.45
CA GLY A 125 -13.03 -20.44 -32.74
C GLY A 125 -14.13 -20.84 -31.76
N GLY A 126 -14.29 -20.09 -30.65
CA GLY A 126 -15.08 -20.53 -29.49
C GLY A 126 -16.54 -20.07 -29.43
N MET A 127 -17.03 -19.34 -30.43
CA MET A 127 -18.43 -18.87 -30.45
C MET A 127 -19.37 -19.96 -31.01
N ASN A 128 -19.94 -20.76 -30.11
CA ASN A 128 -20.99 -21.70 -30.49
C ASN A 128 -22.37 -21.09 -30.17
N PRO A 129 -23.25 -20.88 -31.19
CA PRO A 129 -24.56 -20.28 -30.96
C PRO A 129 -25.53 -21.18 -30.19
N LYS A 130 -25.24 -22.49 -30.06
CA LYS A 130 -26.03 -23.41 -29.26
C LYS A 130 -25.91 -23.21 -27.76
N GLY A 131 -24.87 -22.49 -27.28
CA GLY A 131 -24.62 -22.27 -25.87
C GLY A 131 -24.08 -23.49 -25.08
N TYR A 132 -23.77 -24.57 -25.77
CA TYR A 132 -23.14 -25.79 -25.25
C TYR A 132 -22.30 -26.45 -26.34
N ILE A 133 -21.37 -27.30 -25.99
CA ILE A 133 -20.52 -28.02 -26.93
C ILE A 133 -21.06 -29.45 -27.09
N ASP A 134 -21.45 -29.81 -28.31
CA ASP A 134 -21.75 -31.16 -28.74
C ASP A 134 -20.61 -31.71 -29.63
N GLN A 135 -20.78 -32.90 -30.18
CA GLN A 135 -19.78 -33.53 -31.05
C GLN A 135 -19.42 -32.65 -32.26
N GLU A 136 -20.44 -32.08 -32.91
CA GLU A 136 -20.27 -31.19 -34.06
C GLU A 136 -19.52 -29.90 -33.66
N GLY A 137 -19.89 -29.31 -32.52
CA GLY A 137 -19.21 -28.14 -31.98
C GLY A 137 -17.76 -28.42 -31.59
N ALA A 138 -17.46 -29.59 -31.05
CA ALA A 138 -16.09 -30.01 -30.76
C ALA A 138 -15.24 -30.16 -32.03
N GLU A 139 -15.81 -30.76 -33.10
CA GLU A 139 -15.14 -30.88 -34.39
C GLU A 139 -14.86 -29.51 -35.03
N GLN A 140 -15.80 -28.58 -34.96
CA GLN A 140 -15.62 -27.20 -35.44
C GLN A 140 -14.50 -26.47 -34.68
N ILE A 141 -14.40 -26.65 -33.35
CA ILE A 141 -13.32 -26.08 -32.55
C ILE A 141 -11.97 -26.66 -32.92
N ILE A 142 -11.91 -27.99 -33.16
CA ILE A 142 -10.68 -28.66 -33.62
C ILE A 142 -10.25 -28.10 -34.99
N GLU A 143 -11.15 -28.02 -35.96
CA GLU A 143 -10.88 -27.48 -37.28
C GLU A 143 -10.38 -26.02 -37.20
N ALA A 144 -11.08 -25.17 -36.43
CA ALA A 144 -10.68 -23.78 -36.22
C ALA A 144 -9.30 -23.66 -35.57
N THR A 145 -9.00 -24.53 -34.59
CA THR A 145 -7.71 -24.56 -33.92
C THR A 145 -6.58 -25.01 -34.83
N GLU A 146 -6.83 -26.04 -35.65
CA GLU A 146 -5.86 -26.53 -36.64
C GLU A 146 -5.61 -25.47 -37.73
N LYS A 147 -6.64 -24.77 -38.18
CA LYS A 147 -6.53 -23.68 -39.15
C LYS A 147 -5.75 -22.46 -38.57
N ALA A 148 -5.89 -22.22 -37.29
CA ALA A 148 -5.14 -21.15 -36.60
C ALA A 148 -3.65 -21.50 -36.39
N LYS A 149 -3.27 -22.78 -36.48
CA LYS A 149 -1.86 -23.20 -36.46
C LYS A 149 -1.16 -22.67 -37.71
N GLY A 150 -0.32 -21.66 -37.53
CA GLY A 150 0.42 -21.02 -38.63
C GLY A 150 -0.22 -19.73 -39.16
N ALA A 151 -1.34 -19.31 -38.58
CA ALA A 151 -1.82 -17.94 -38.74
C ALA A 151 -0.98 -16.97 -37.89
N GLU A 152 -0.82 -15.77 -38.38
CA GLU A 152 -0.13 -14.71 -37.61
C GLU A 152 -0.85 -14.47 -36.30
N VAL A 153 -0.06 -14.40 -35.21
CA VAL A 153 -0.61 -14.08 -33.86
C VAL A 153 -1.12 -12.64 -33.86
N PRO A 154 -2.33 -12.35 -33.39
CA PRO A 154 -2.86 -10.99 -33.38
C PRO A 154 -2.01 -10.05 -32.51
N GLY A 155 -1.79 -8.84 -33.00
CA GLY A 155 -1.14 -7.76 -32.24
C GLY A 155 0.36 -7.95 -32.03
N THR A 156 1.05 -8.50 -33.01
CA THR A 156 2.52 -8.61 -33.04
C THR A 156 3.19 -7.26 -33.20
N VAL A 157 4.50 -7.26 -33.11
CA VAL A 157 5.35 -6.07 -33.34
C VAL A 157 5.10 -5.48 -34.74
N SER A 158 4.97 -6.31 -35.79
CA SER A 158 4.65 -5.82 -37.13
C SER A 158 3.40 -4.95 -37.18
N VAL A 159 2.37 -5.31 -36.41
CA VAL A 159 1.15 -4.51 -36.31
C VAL A 159 1.34 -3.28 -35.42
N HIS A 160 1.84 -3.47 -34.21
CA HIS A 160 1.84 -2.40 -33.21
C HIS A 160 3.02 -1.44 -33.30
N TYR A 161 4.11 -1.83 -33.91
CA TYR A 161 5.25 -0.94 -34.14
C TYR A 161 5.23 -0.35 -35.56
N ASP A 162 5.09 -1.21 -36.59
CA ASP A 162 5.24 -0.77 -37.97
C ASP A 162 3.99 -0.06 -38.51
N GLU A 163 2.78 -0.59 -38.20
CA GLU A 163 1.55 -0.06 -38.77
C GLU A 163 0.85 0.95 -37.87
N THR A 164 0.60 0.61 -36.58
CA THR A 164 -0.18 1.47 -35.70
C THR A 164 0.66 2.45 -34.89
N GLY A 165 1.95 2.18 -34.71
CA GLY A 165 2.85 2.99 -33.90
C GLY A 165 2.48 2.95 -32.42
N PHE A 166 1.76 1.92 -31.96
CA PHE A 166 1.35 1.78 -30.56
C PHE A 166 2.55 1.44 -29.65
N PHE A 167 3.45 0.55 -30.13
CA PHE A 167 4.74 0.35 -29.46
C PHE A 167 5.69 1.46 -29.86
N ARG A 168 6.26 2.13 -28.87
CA ARG A 168 7.20 3.20 -29.14
C ARG A 168 8.55 2.72 -29.67
N GLU A 169 9.09 1.73 -29.00
CA GLU A 169 10.38 1.13 -29.29
C GLU A 169 10.28 -0.40 -29.18
N VAL A 170 11.07 -1.09 -29.97
CA VAL A 170 11.18 -2.55 -29.96
C VAL A 170 12.62 -2.94 -29.80
N TYR A 171 12.89 -3.93 -28.98
CA TYR A 171 14.21 -4.45 -28.66
C TYR A 171 14.29 -5.95 -28.91
N CYS A 172 15.47 -6.41 -29.34
CA CYS A 172 15.70 -7.82 -29.66
C CYS A 172 15.95 -8.73 -28.44
N ASP A 173 16.10 -8.14 -27.25
CA ASP A 173 16.33 -8.88 -26.00
C ASP A 173 15.69 -8.18 -24.79
N GLU A 174 15.57 -8.93 -23.69
CA GLU A 174 14.98 -8.44 -22.45
C GLU A 174 15.78 -7.27 -21.83
N ILE A 175 17.10 -7.28 -22.01
CA ILE A 175 17.98 -6.21 -21.48
C ILE A 175 17.67 -4.91 -22.21
N GLY A 176 17.51 -4.94 -23.53
CA GLY A 176 17.15 -3.78 -24.35
C GLY A 176 15.82 -3.15 -23.90
N VAL A 177 14.81 -3.96 -23.60
CA VAL A 177 13.53 -3.45 -23.05
C VAL A 177 13.75 -2.73 -21.72
N LEU A 178 14.55 -3.31 -20.82
CA LEU A 178 14.87 -2.68 -19.52
C LEU A 178 15.68 -1.39 -19.70
N GLU A 179 16.63 -1.37 -20.62
CA GLU A 179 17.39 -0.14 -20.93
C GLU A 179 16.50 0.92 -21.55
N GLY A 180 15.54 0.56 -22.40
CA GLY A 180 14.52 1.49 -22.92
C GLY A 180 13.70 2.14 -21.82
N ILE A 181 13.27 1.36 -20.80
CA ILE A 181 12.59 1.87 -19.60
C ILE A 181 13.52 2.82 -18.84
N LYS A 182 14.77 2.44 -18.60
CA LYS A 182 15.77 3.25 -17.88
C LYS A 182 16.03 4.57 -18.59
N ASN A 183 16.23 4.53 -19.91
CA ASN A 183 16.47 5.72 -20.72
C ASN A 183 15.29 6.71 -20.65
N TYR A 184 14.07 6.21 -20.64
CA TYR A 184 12.92 7.08 -20.47
C TYR A 184 12.84 7.68 -19.07
N ILE A 185 13.11 6.90 -18.03
CA ILE A 185 13.14 7.40 -16.64
C ILE A 185 14.23 8.47 -16.47
N ASP A 186 15.36 8.34 -17.14
CA ASP A 186 16.41 9.37 -17.12
C ASP A 186 15.96 10.70 -17.70
N CYS A 187 15.08 10.67 -18.69
CA CYS A 187 14.50 11.88 -19.30
C CYS A 187 13.43 12.56 -18.43
N LEU A 188 12.94 11.89 -17.37
CA LEU A 188 11.93 12.48 -16.50
C LEU A 188 12.54 13.58 -15.62
N PRO A 189 11.84 14.70 -15.42
CA PRO A 189 12.27 15.72 -14.48
C PRO A 189 12.33 15.12 -13.07
N ALA A 190 13.37 15.48 -12.35
CA ALA A 190 13.51 15.15 -10.93
C ALA A 190 14.16 16.32 -10.21
N TYR A 191 13.74 16.55 -8.97
CA TYR A 191 14.38 17.52 -8.11
C TYR A 191 15.65 16.94 -7.51
N ASN A 192 16.66 17.80 -7.35
CA ASN A 192 17.83 17.43 -6.58
C ASN A 192 17.43 17.37 -5.08
N LEU A 193 17.58 16.22 -4.45
CA LEU A 193 17.26 16.04 -3.02
C LEU A 193 18.07 16.97 -2.13
N GLU A 194 19.31 17.30 -2.52
CA GLU A 194 20.18 18.24 -1.78
C GLU A 194 19.52 19.61 -1.58
N PHE A 195 18.68 20.03 -2.49
CA PHE A 195 17.91 21.27 -2.36
C PHE A 195 16.93 21.26 -1.19
N PHE A 196 16.45 20.09 -0.81
CA PHE A 196 15.45 19.90 0.26
C PHE A 196 16.06 19.46 1.58
N ARG A 197 17.33 19.06 1.59
CA ARG A 197 18.01 18.71 2.83
C ARG A 197 18.19 19.94 3.71
N VAL A 198 17.81 19.78 4.97
CA VAL A 198 17.99 20.80 6.00
C VAL A 198 19.25 20.56 6.84
N ASP A 199 19.86 19.39 6.65
CA ASP A 199 21.11 18.97 7.27
C ASP A 199 21.79 17.89 6.43
N GLU A 200 23.05 17.58 6.72
CA GLU A 200 23.73 16.43 6.12
C GLU A 200 23.07 15.11 6.54
N PRO A 201 22.96 14.13 5.64
CA PRO A 201 22.49 12.79 6.00
C PRO A 201 23.33 12.18 7.13
N ALA A 202 22.68 11.67 8.15
CA ALA A 202 23.35 11.07 9.28
C ALA A 202 22.64 9.78 9.74
N GLU A 203 23.43 8.83 10.26
CA GLU A 203 22.87 7.68 10.94
C GLU A 203 22.39 8.04 12.34
N PRO A 204 21.48 7.25 12.94
CA PRO A 204 21.14 7.40 14.36
C PRO A 204 22.39 7.25 15.24
N ALA A 205 22.50 8.07 16.28
CA ALA A 205 23.55 7.92 17.27
C ALA A 205 23.39 6.66 18.13
N LEU A 206 22.16 6.11 18.19
CA LEU A 206 21.80 4.88 18.89
C LEU A 206 21.65 3.74 17.88
N ASP A 207 22.18 2.56 18.18
CA ASP A 207 22.19 1.41 17.26
C ASP A 207 20.77 0.88 17.00
N PRO A 208 20.28 0.85 15.76
CA PRO A 208 18.97 0.28 15.41
C PRO A 208 18.83 -1.23 15.76
N ASN A 209 19.92 -1.98 15.86
CA ASN A 209 19.87 -3.39 16.26
C ASN A 209 19.38 -3.58 17.70
N ASP A 210 19.53 -2.60 18.55
CA ASP A 210 19.01 -2.64 19.93
C ASP A 210 17.47 -2.66 19.99
N LEU A 211 16.76 -2.33 18.92
CA LEU A 211 15.29 -2.31 18.87
C LEU A 211 14.67 -3.63 19.31
N TYR A 212 15.34 -4.77 19.05
CA TYR A 212 14.86 -6.06 19.51
C TYR A 212 14.92 -6.25 21.04
N SER A 213 15.78 -5.52 21.73
CA SER A 213 15.83 -5.51 23.19
C SER A 213 14.83 -4.53 23.81
N ILE A 214 14.37 -3.55 23.04
CA ILE A 214 13.49 -2.46 23.46
C ILE A 214 12.02 -2.78 23.24
N VAL A 215 11.66 -3.25 22.03
CA VAL A 215 10.28 -3.56 21.66
C VAL A 215 9.96 -5.02 22.01
N PRO A 216 9.25 -5.29 23.12
CA PRO A 216 9.00 -6.65 23.57
C PRO A 216 7.92 -7.32 22.71
N MET A 217 8.11 -8.60 22.37
CA MET A 217 7.07 -9.43 21.74
C MET A 217 5.82 -9.59 22.61
N ASN A 218 5.97 -9.52 23.92
CA ASN A 218 4.85 -9.61 24.85
C ASN A 218 4.04 -8.31 24.84
N GLN A 219 2.83 -8.38 24.31
CA GLN A 219 1.89 -7.26 24.14
C GLN A 219 1.51 -6.55 25.48
N LYS A 220 1.71 -7.19 26.62
CA LYS A 220 1.41 -6.65 27.96
C LYS A 220 2.59 -5.89 28.59
N LYS A 221 3.79 -5.99 28.01
CA LYS A 221 4.96 -5.24 28.49
C LYS A 221 5.01 -3.88 27.81
N VAL A 222 5.38 -2.87 28.59
CA VAL A 222 5.61 -1.49 28.10
C VAL A 222 7.05 -1.31 27.69
N TYR A 223 7.31 -0.31 26.87
CA TYR A 223 8.64 0.13 26.46
C TYR A 223 8.64 1.65 26.27
N ASN A 224 9.81 2.24 26.18
CA ASN A 224 9.96 3.66 25.97
C ASN A 224 9.99 3.96 24.46
N ILE A 225 8.98 4.66 23.96
CA ILE A 225 8.88 5.00 22.53
C ILE A 225 9.99 5.96 22.07
N TYR A 226 10.55 6.78 22.97
CA TYR A 226 11.66 7.65 22.63
C TYR A 226 12.94 6.87 22.27
N ASP A 227 13.14 5.70 22.92
CA ASP A 227 14.25 4.82 22.58
C ASP A 227 14.08 4.20 21.17
N VAL A 228 12.83 4.01 20.72
CA VAL A 228 12.54 3.60 19.35
C VAL A 228 12.79 4.74 18.38
N ILE A 229 12.21 5.92 18.63
CA ILE A 229 12.38 7.10 17.75
C ILE A 229 13.87 7.43 17.59
N GLY A 230 14.63 7.45 18.69
CA GLY A 230 16.06 7.77 18.67
C GLY A 230 16.90 6.79 17.83
N ARG A 231 16.39 5.59 17.50
CA ARG A 231 17.07 4.61 16.65
C ARG A 231 16.61 4.64 15.19
N LEU A 232 15.67 5.52 14.88
CA LEU A 232 15.08 5.64 13.54
C LEU A 232 15.43 6.97 12.85
N VAL A 233 15.83 7.98 13.62
CA VAL A 233 16.05 9.35 13.11
C VAL A 233 17.52 9.76 13.16
N ASP A 234 17.89 10.68 12.30
CA ASP A 234 19.27 11.18 12.16
C ASP A 234 19.78 11.73 13.49
N ASN A 235 21.03 11.37 13.83
CA ASN A 235 21.71 11.75 15.08
C ASN A 235 20.93 11.43 16.37
N SER A 236 19.85 10.64 16.28
CA SER A 236 18.90 10.41 17.37
C SER A 236 18.21 11.69 17.88
N GLU A 237 18.11 12.71 17.03
CA GLU A 237 17.55 14.01 17.37
C GLU A 237 16.06 14.07 17.06
N PHE A 238 15.27 14.52 18.03
CA PHE A 238 13.82 14.63 17.92
C PHE A 238 13.32 15.92 18.57
N SER A 239 12.68 16.78 17.79
CA SER A 239 12.06 18.02 18.29
C SER A 239 10.60 17.80 18.61
N GLU A 240 10.29 17.51 19.86
CA GLU A 240 8.94 17.15 20.30
C GLU A 240 7.99 18.35 20.31
N TYR A 241 6.80 18.17 19.72
CA TYR A 241 5.71 19.13 19.71
C TYR A 241 4.75 18.87 20.87
N LYS A 242 4.47 19.91 21.68
CA LYS A 242 3.54 19.86 22.82
C LYS A 242 3.79 18.70 23.80
N LYS A 243 5.03 18.51 24.22
CA LYS A 243 5.45 17.43 25.13
C LYS A 243 4.59 17.30 26.40
N GLY A 244 4.17 18.42 26.98
CA GLY A 244 3.36 18.45 28.19
C GLY A 244 1.86 18.29 28.00
N TYR A 245 1.36 18.15 26.77
CA TYR A 245 -0.05 18.03 26.44
C TYR A 245 -0.34 16.77 25.64
N GLY A 246 -1.38 16.01 26.00
CA GLY A 246 -1.70 14.74 25.36
C GLY A 246 -0.53 13.75 25.38
N PRO A 247 0.00 13.41 26.57
CA PRO A 247 1.25 12.64 26.70
C PRO A 247 1.16 11.19 26.25
N GLU A 248 -0.03 10.68 26.01
CA GLU A 248 -0.25 9.37 25.39
C GLU A 248 0.18 9.32 23.92
N ILE A 249 0.35 10.50 23.32
CA ILE A 249 0.83 10.67 21.94
C ILE A 249 2.11 11.49 21.95
N VAL A 250 3.12 11.00 21.26
CA VAL A 250 4.37 11.70 21.00
C VAL A 250 4.32 12.21 19.55
N THR A 251 4.44 13.52 19.37
CA THR A 251 4.49 14.19 18.07
C THR A 251 5.71 15.07 17.99
N GLY A 252 6.34 15.17 16.85
CA GLY A 252 7.48 16.06 16.70
C GLY A 252 8.10 16.00 15.30
N LEU A 253 9.08 16.85 15.09
CA LEU A 253 9.86 16.92 13.87
C LEU A 253 11.19 16.20 14.06
N ALA A 254 11.61 15.49 13.02
CA ALA A 254 12.91 14.82 12.96
C ALA A 254 13.50 14.93 11.56
N LYS A 255 14.75 14.54 11.44
CA LYS A 255 15.44 14.40 10.16
C LYS A 255 15.63 12.91 9.86
N VAL A 256 15.41 12.54 8.62
CA VAL A 256 15.71 11.20 8.06
C VAL A 256 16.43 11.42 6.74
N ASP A 257 17.67 10.97 6.64
CA ASP A 257 18.55 11.22 5.49
C ASP A 257 18.73 12.74 5.19
N GLY A 258 18.82 13.56 6.26
CA GLY A 258 18.91 15.03 6.17
C GLY A 258 17.59 15.72 5.77
N LEU A 259 16.51 14.99 5.55
CA LEU A 259 15.22 15.51 5.12
C LEU A 259 14.23 15.59 6.29
N LEU A 260 13.46 16.66 6.36
CA LEU A 260 12.55 16.94 7.47
C LEU A 260 11.26 16.12 7.36
N VAL A 261 10.85 15.53 8.49
CA VAL A 261 9.63 14.70 8.59
C VAL A 261 8.87 15.00 9.88
N GLY A 262 7.55 14.81 9.88
CA GLY A 262 6.74 14.72 11.07
C GLY A 262 6.66 13.26 11.56
N ILE A 263 6.80 13.05 12.85
CA ILE A 263 6.63 11.74 13.50
C ILE A 263 5.47 11.83 14.47
N VAL A 264 4.59 10.83 14.43
CA VAL A 264 3.51 10.61 15.39
C VAL A 264 3.62 9.19 15.93
N ALA A 265 3.69 9.05 17.25
CA ALA A 265 3.87 7.74 17.88
C ALA A 265 3.02 7.60 19.16
N ASN A 266 2.66 6.37 19.53
CA ASN A 266 2.01 6.09 20.80
C ASN A 266 3.03 5.97 21.92
N PHE A 267 2.81 6.71 23.01
CA PHE A 267 3.51 6.45 24.26
C PHE A 267 2.98 5.16 24.91
N GLN A 268 3.88 4.40 25.50
CA GLN A 268 3.55 3.20 26.26
C GLN A 268 3.85 3.43 27.75
N GLY A 269 2.96 2.98 28.64
CA GLY A 269 3.16 3.10 30.07
C GLY A 269 1.99 3.79 30.78
N LEU A 270 2.19 4.13 32.05
CA LEU A 270 1.18 4.77 32.89
C LEU A 270 1.30 6.31 32.82
N LEU A 271 0.16 6.98 32.73
CA LEU A 271 0.06 8.44 32.63
C LEU A 271 -0.24 9.14 33.98
N MET A 272 -0.11 8.41 35.07
CA MET A 272 -0.47 8.88 36.44
C MET A 272 0.23 10.17 36.90
N LYS A 273 1.36 10.51 36.30
CA LYS A 273 2.08 11.76 36.63
C LYS A 273 1.39 13.01 36.07
N TYR A 274 0.42 12.86 35.18
CA TYR A 274 -0.29 13.98 34.57
C TYR A 274 -1.64 14.19 35.26
N PRO A 275 -1.94 15.41 35.74
CA PRO A 275 -3.11 15.70 36.58
C PRO A 275 -4.44 15.32 35.91
N GLU A 276 -4.59 15.57 34.61
CA GLU A 276 -5.79 15.32 33.84
C GLU A 276 -6.20 13.83 33.76
N TYR A 277 -5.25 12.91 34.04
CA TYR A 277 -5.52 11.48 34.05
C TYR A 277 -5.73 10.89 35.46
N LYS A 278 -5.58 11.73 36.51
CA LYS A 278 -5.78 11.28 37.90
C LYS A 278 -7.24 11.26 38.31
N GLU A 279 -8.04 12.20 37.80
CA GLU A 279 -9.43 12.39 38.24
C GLU A 279 -10.38 11.36 37.61
N ASN A 280 -10.07 10.88 36.42
CA ASN A 280 -10.93 9.98 35.61
C ASN A 280 -10.43 8.53 35.56
N GLY A 281 -9.55 8.14 36.46
CA GLY A 281 -8.95 6.81 36.50
C GLY A 281 -7.50 6.80 36.00
N ILE A 282 -6.93 5.61 35.87
CA ILE A 282 -5.54 5.46 35.46
C ILE A 282 -5.45 5.59 33.92
N GLY A 283 -4.89 6.69 33.43
CA GLY A 283 -4.53 6.82 32.02
C GLY A 283 -3.44 5.83 31.64
N ILE A 284 -3.66 5.11 30.56
CA ILE A 284 -2.76 4.06 30.07
C ILE A 284 -2.29 4.45 28.66
N GLY A 285 -0.99 4.47 28.46
CA GLY A 285 -0.39 4.64 27.14
C GLY A 285 -0.84 3.54 26.17
N GLY A 286 -0.86 3.88 24.88
CA GLY A 286 -1.42 3.04 23.84
C GLY A 286 -2.93 3.22 23.62
N LYS A 287 -3.66 3.86 24.54
CA LYS A 287 -5.02 4.36 24.32
C LYS A 287 -4.99 5.80 23.83
N LEU A 288 -6.03 6.21 23.13
CA LEU A 288 -6.23 7.59 22.68
C LEU A 288 -7.26 8.28 23.56
N TYR A 289 -6.90 9.46 24.06
CA TYR A 289 -7.73 10.34 24.88
C TYR A 289 -7.93 11.70 24.19
N ARG A 290 -8.72 12.57 24.80
CA ARG A 290 -9.11 13.85 24.24
C ARG A 290 -7.91 14.72 23.82
N GLN A 291 -6.94 14.86 24.71
CA GLN A 291 -5.78 15.72 24.49
C GLN A 291 -4.88 15.19 23.38
N GLY A 292 -4.68 13.88 23.29
CA GLY A 292 -3.91 13.27 22.22
C GLY A 292 -4.58 13.42 20.84
N LEU A 293 -5.91 13.27 20.77
CA LEU A 293 -6.67 13.48 19.53
C LEU A 293 -6.57 14.96 19.06
N VAL A 294 -6.68 15.93 19.98
CA VAL A 294 -6.48 17.36 19.68
C VAL A 294 -5.06 17.61 19.19
N LYS A 295 -4.06 17.10 19.91
CA LYS A 295 -2.63 17.26 19.58
C LYS A 295 -2.31 16.71 18.19
N MET A 296 -2.79 15.50 17.88
CA MET A 296 -2.59 14.90 16.56
C MET A 296 -3.25 15.71 15.45
N ASN A 297 -4.48 16.19 15.66
CA ASN A 297 -5.20 17.00 14.69
C ASN A 297 -4.41 18.28 14.34
N GLU A 298 -3.92 18.99 15.35
CA GLU A 298 -3.09 20.18 15.16
C GLU A 298 -1.77 19.84 14.45
N PHE A 299 -1.11 18.76 14.85
CA PHE A 299 0.16 18.36 14.26
C PHE A 299 0.06 17.92 12.81
N VAL A 300 -0.97 17.14 12.45
CA VAL A 300 -1.26 16.78 11.06
C VAL A 300 -1.53 18.02 10.22
N THR A 301 -2.29 18.98 10.76
CA THR A 301 -2.57 20.25 10.08
C THR A 301 -1.30 21.07 9.87
N LEU A 302 -0.40 21.10 10.86
CA LEU A 302 0.90 21.76 10.77
C LEU A 302 1.77 21.11 9.67
N CYS A 303 1.92 19.80 9.68
CA CYS A 303 2.67 19.07 8.66
C CYS A 303 2.08 19.28 7.25
N SER A 304 0.75 19.26 7.13
CA SER A 304 0.06 19.50 5.86
C SER A 304 0.32 20.91 5.32
N ARG A 305 0.25 21.93 6.19
CA ARG A 305 0.55 23.33 5.84
C ARG A 305 1.99 23.48 5.34
N ASP A 306 2.93 22.88 6.05
CA ASP A 306 4.36 23.00 5.80
C ASP A 306 4.87 21.97 4.77
N LYS A 307 3.95 21.13 4.23
CA LYS A 307 4.23 20.07 3.24
C LYS A 307 5.26 19.03 3.71
N LEU A 308 5.24 18.72 4.98
CA LEU A 308 6.11 17.73 5.59
C LEU A 308 5.44 16.35 5.55
N PRO A 309 6.11 15.32 5.03
CA PRO A 309 5.61 13.95 5.10
C PRO A 309 5.50 13.48 6.55
N ILE A 310 4.55 12.57 6.82
CA ILE A 310 4.29 12.09 8.17
C ILE A 310 4.61 10.59 8.26
N ILE A 311 5.31 10.22 9.33
CA ILE A 311 5.59 8.83 9.68
C ILE A 311 4.85 8.52 10.98
N TRP A 312 3.95 7.54 10.90
CA TRP A 312 3.17 7.03 12.02
C TRP A 312 3.86 5.79 12.59
N VAL A 313 4.14 5.81 13.89
CA VAL A 313 4.71 4.67 14.62
C VAL A 313 3.70 4.21 15.64
N GLN A 314 2.90 3.23 15.27
CA GLN A 314 1.69 2.86 15.95
C GLN A 314 1.91 1.65 16.87
N ASP A 315 1.35 1.74 18.08
CA ASP A 315 1.12 0.64 19.02
C ASP A 315 -0.09 1.00 19.90
N THR A 316 -1.30 0.74 19.38
CA THR A 316 -2.53 1.24 20.01
C THR A 316 -3.51 0.13 20.36
N THR A 317 -4.15 0.28 21.53
CA THR A 317 -5.24 -0.59 22.00
C THR A 317 -6.63 -0.02 21.74
N GLY A 318 -6.73 1.13 21.09
CA GLY A 318 -8.00 1.76 20.75
C GLY A 318 -8.17 3.18 21.30
N ILE A 319 -9.25 3.83 20.88
CA ILE A 319 -9.75 5.07 21.50
C ILE A 319 -10.43 4.66 22.81
N ASP A 320 -10.32 5.49 23.84
CA ASP A 320 -10.97 5.21 25.13
C ASP A 320 -12.50 5.13 25.00
N VAL A 321 -13.15 4.38 25.88
CA VAL A 321 -14.58 4.06 25.77
C VAL A 321 -15.28 4.27 27.12
N GLY A 322 -16.59 4.50 27.05
CA GLY A 322 -17.45 4.69 28.23
C GLY A 322 -18.06 6.09 28.26
N ASN A 323 -18.97 6.32 29.19
CA ASN A 323 -19.71 7.59 29.27
C ASN A 323 -18.81 8.82 29.43
N GLU A 324 -17.72 8.70 30.18
CA GLU A 324 -16.77 9.82 30.36
C GLU A 324 -15.98 10.09 29.07
N ALA A 325 -15.64 9.06 28.32
CA ALA A 325 -15.04 9.20 27.01
C ALA A 325 -15.99 9.90 26.01
N GLU A 326 -17.27 9.56 26.02
CA GLU A 326 -18.27 10.22 25.18
C GLU A 326 -18.48 11.68 25.59
N LYS A 327 -18.53 12.00 26.89
CA LYS A 327 -18.57 13.38 27.39
C LYS A 327 -17.32 14.19 27.05
N ALA A 328 -16.19 13.51 26.92
CA ALA A 328 -14.93 14.10 26.47
C ALA A 328 -14.87 14.27 24.94
N GLU A 329 -15.96 14.03 24.20
CA GLU A 329 -16.12 14.24 22.77
C GLU A 329 -15.19 13.38 21.89
N LEU A 330 -14.77 12.18 22.36
CA LEU A 330 -13.78 11.39 21.65
C LEU A 330 -14.24 10.95 20.28
N LEU A 331 -15.53 10.68 20.10
CA LEU A 331 -16.11 10.35 18.79
C LEU A 331 -15.97 11.53 17.81
N GLY A 332 -16.35 12.73 18.22
CA GLY A 332 -16.26 13.95 17.40
C GLY A 332 -14.82 14.33 17.08
N LEU A 333 -13.92 14.20 18.05
CA LEU A 333 -12.47 14.46 17.84
C LEU A 333 -11.82 13.42 16.91
N GLY A 334 -12.23 12.16 17.02
CA GLY A 334 -11.79 11.12 16.09
C GLY A 334 -12.22 11.40 14.65
N GLN A 335 -13.48 11.83 14.45
CA GLN A 335 -13.97 12.29 13.15
C GLN A 335 -13.20 13.49 12.62
N SER A 336 -12.92 14.48 13.47
CA SER A 336 -12.13 15.66 13.11
C SER A 336 -10.70 15.28 12.68
N LEU A 337 -10.08 14.34 13.36
CA LEU A 337 -8.75 13.86 13.01
C LEU A 337 -8.75 13.11 11.66
N ILE A 338 -9.71 12.22 11.41
CA ILE A 338 -9.88 11.57 10.12
C ILE A 338 -10.04 12.62 9.01
N TYR A 339 -10.88 13.64 9.25
CA TYR A 339 -11.08 14.73 8.29
C TYR A 339 -9.76 15.46 8.00
N SER A 340 -8.96 15.78 9.02
CA SER A 340 -7.66 16.45 8.86
C SER A 340 -6.66 15.59 8.10
N ILE A 341 -6.60 14.29 8.37
CA ILE A 341 -5.76 13.34 7.66
C ILE A 341 -6.16 13.27 6.18
N GLN A 342 -7.46 13.15 5.87
CA GLN A 342 -7.95 13.06 4.49
C GLN A 342 -7.77 14.37 3.70
N ASN A 343 -7.79 15.52 4.36
CA ASN A 343 -7.50 16.81 3.74
C ASN A 343 -6.00 17.10 3.62
N SER A 344 -5.17 16.38 4.33
CA SER A 344 -3.72 16.46 4.18
C SER A 344 -3.32 15.99 2.79
N LYS A 345 -2.49 16.78 2.12
CA LYS A 345 -1.94 16.45 0.78
C LYS A 345 -0.54 15.85 0.85
N VAL A 346 -0.01 15.69 2.07
CA VAL A 346 1.34 15.15 2.25
C VAL A 346 1.30 13.63 2.28
N PRO A 347 2.26 12.96 1.64
CA PRO A 347 2.41 11.52 1.76
C PRO A 347 2.67 11.09 3.19
N GLN A 348 2.18 9.91 3.53
CA GLN A 348 2.30 9.34 4.86
C GLN A 348 2.72 7.88 4.77
N MET A 349 3.49 7.39 5.72
CA MET A 349 3.74 5.97 5.93
C MET A 349 3.38 5.58 7.36
N GLU A 350 3.06 4.32 7.54
CA GLU A 350 2.69 3.78 8.85
C GLU A 350 3.54 2.56 9.17
N VAL A 351 3.90 2.43 10.46
CA VAL A 351 4.55 1.25 11.03
C VAL A 351 3.75 0.79 12.23
N THR A 352 3.08 -0.33 12.14
CA THR A 352 2.46 -1.00 13.30
C THR A 352 3.52 -1.82 14.04
N LEU A 353 4.11 -1.27 15.10
CA LEU A 353 5.14 -1.95 15.88
C LEU A 353 4.61 -3.21 16.54
N ARG A 354 3.41 -3.14 17.15
CA ARG A 354 2.74 -4.25 17.80
C ARG A 354 1.24 -4.25 17.55
N LYS A 355 0.47 -3.34 18.16
CA LYS A 355 -1.00 -3.34 18.09
C LYS A 355 -1.53 -2.23 17.20
N GLY A 356 -2.47 -2.62 16.34
CA GLY A 356 -3.34 -1.72 15.60
C GLY A 356 -4.80 -2.09 15.86
N THR A 357 -5.47 -1.44 16.82
CA THR A 357 -6.80 -1.88 17.27
C THR A 357 -7.88 -0.89 16.87
N ALA A 358 -8.95 -1.40 16.25
CA ALA A 358 -10.20 -0.69 15.95
C ALA A 358 -10.00 0.63 15.17
N ALA A 359 -10.86 1.62 15.41
CA ALA A 359 -10.79 2.92 14.75
C ALA A 359 -9.50 3.69 15.06
N ALA A 360 -8.80 3.39 16.16
CA ALA A 360 -7.51 3.99 16.47
C ALA A 360 -6.45 3.64 15.42
N HIS A 361 -6.49 2.44 14.85
CA HIS A 361 -5.63 2.08 13.72
C HIS A 361 -5.84 3.02 12.52
N TYR A 362 -7.09 3.39 12.23
CA TYR A 362 -7.40 4.30 11.12
C TYR A 362 -6.93 5.73 11.36
N VAL A 363 -7.07 6.23 12.59
CA VAL A 363 -6.65 7.60 12.94
C VAL A 363 -5.15 7.74 13.23
N LEU A 364 -4.41 6.65 13.26
CA LEU A 364 -2.96 6.60 13.40
C LEU A 364 -2.26 6.23 12.09
N GLY A 365 -2.83 6.63 10.96
CA GLY A 365 -2.22 6.47 9.64
C GLY A 365 -2.48 5.14 8.95
N GLY A 366 -3.28 4.25 9.53
CA GLY A 366 -3.61 2.96 8.93
C GLY A 366 -4.22 3.09 7.54
N PRO A 367 -3.90 2.19 6.60
CA PRO A 367 -4.20 2.35 5.17
C PRO A 367 -5.69 2.42 4.84
N GLN A 368 -6.55 1.79 5.66
CA GLN A 368 -7.99 1.76 5.43
C GLN A 368 -8.68 3.12 5.68
N GLY A 369 -8.08 3.95 6.53
CA GLY A 369 -8.60 5.27 6.90
C GLY A 369 -7.81 6.44 6.31
N ASN A 370 -6.83 6.18 5.44
CA ASN A 370 -5.90 7.20 4.99
C ASN A 370 -5.55 7.07 3.50
N SER A 371 -6.15 7.91 2.66
CA SER A 371 -5.91 7.93 1.21
C SER A 371 -4.51 8.46 0.82
N THR A 372 -3.78 9.05 1.75
CA THR A 372 -2.40 9.53 1.56
C THR A 372 -1.35 8.59 2.17
N ASN A 373 -1.76 7.41 2.64
CA ASN A 373 -0.84 6.37 3.08
C ASN A 373 -0.12 5.76 1.86
N ALA A 374 1.18 5.94 1.80
CA ALA A 374 2.02 5.42 0.73
C ALA A 374 2.28 3.92 0.89
N PHE A 375 2.60 3.49 2.11
CA PHE A 375 2.72 2.09 2.51
C PHE A 375 2.68 1.91 4.02
N SER A 376 2.34 0.70 4.45
CA SER A 376 2.22 0.30 5.85
C SER A 376 3.09 -0.91 6.13
N LEU A 377 3.83 -0.84 7.22
CA LEU A 377 4.72 -1.89 7.66
C LEU A 377 4.22 -2.54 8.94
N GLY A 378 4.37 -3.84 9.05
CA GLY A 378 4.24 -4.58 10.29
C GLY A 378 5.58 -5.15 10.73
N THR A 379 5.64 -5.62 11.97
CA THR A 379 6.79 -6.32 12.56
C THR A 379 6.38 -7.75 12.93
N ALA A 380 7.33 -8.55 13.42
CA ALA A 380 7.04 -9.88 13.95
C ALA A 380 6.07 -9.87 15.16
N ALA A 381 5.85 -8.71 15.79
CA ALA A 381 4.94 -8.53 16.92
C ALA A 381 3.59 -7.89 16.53
N THR A 382 3.35 -7.63 15.26
CA THR A 382 2.14 -6.95 14.78
C THR A 382 0.88 -7.80 15.01
N GLU A 383 -0.14 -7.17 15.58
CA GLU A 383 -1.49 -7.69 15.72
C GLU A 383 -2.49 -6.59 15.34
N ILE A 384 -3.25 -6.81 14.26
CA ILE A 384 -4.28 -5.86 13.81
C ILE A 384 -5.65 -6.54 13.94
N ASN A 385 -6.56 -5.91 14.67
CA ASN A 385 -7.91 -6.43 14.90
C ASN A 385 -8.88 -5.33 15.35
N VAL A 386 -10.17 -5.64 15.35
CA VAL A 386 -11.20 -4.73 15.88
C VAL A 386 -11.12 -4.64 17.41
N MET A 387 -10.83 -5.75 18.08
CA MET A 387 -10.64 -5.89 19.53
C MET A 387 -9.92 -7.21 19.80
N ASN A 388 -9.34 -7.36 20.96
CA ASN A 388 -8.74 -8.64 21.32
C ASN A 388 -9.81 -9.75 21.48
N GLY A 389 -9.40 -11.00 21.33
CA GLY A 389 -10.31 -12.14 21.32
C GLY A 389 -11.09 -12.31 22.64
N GLU A 390 -10.48 -11.99 23.79
CA GLU A 390 -11.13 -12.05 25.09
C GLU A 390 -12.28 -11.04 25.19
N THR A 391 -12.06 -9.82 24.72
CA THR A 391 -13.11 -8.79 24.67
C THR A 391 -14.24 -9.19 23.72
N ALA A 392 -13.91 -9.72 22.55
CA ALA A 392 -14.89 -10.20 21.58
C ALA A 392 -15.73 -11.36 22.16
N ALA A 393 -15.09 -12.32 22.79
CA ALA A 393 -15.79 -13.43 23.45
C ALA A 393 -16.72 -12.94 24.59
N THR A 394 -16.26 -11.99 25.38
CA THR A 394 -17.07 -11.37 26.44
C THR A 394 -18.28 -10.64 25.85
N ALA A 395 -18.09 -9.81 24.82
CA ALA A 395 -19.16 -9.08 24.16
C ALA A 395 -20.24 -10.01 23.57
N MET A 396 -19.82 -11.13 22.96
CA MET A 396 -20.75 -12.06 22.32
C MET A 396 -21.46 -13.00 23.27
N TYR A 397 -20.82 -13.42 24.35
CA TYR A 397 -21.32 -14.54 25.18
C TYR A 397 -21.69 -14.14 26.61
N SER A 398 -21.41 -12.94 27.11
CA SER A 398 -21.72 -12.54 28.48
C SER A 398 -23.20 -12.74 28.88
N ARG A 399 -24.12 -12.31 28.00
CA ARG A 399 -25.56 -12.46 28.22
C ARG A 399 -25.97 -13.93 28.29
N ARG A 400 -25.34 -14.78 27.48
CA ARG A 400 -25.60 -16.23 27.48
C ARG A 400 -25.09 -16.88 28.76
N LEU A 401 -23.86 -16.53 29.19
CA LEU A 401 -23.34 -17.00 30.49
C LEU A 401 -24.26 -16.67 31.65
N VAL A 402 -24.77 -15.42 31.72
CA VAL A 402 -25.72 -14.99 32.73
C VAL A 402 -27.01 -15.81 32.66
N LYS A 403 -27.54 -16.04 31.46
CA LYS A 403 -28.77 -16.84 31.26
C LYS A 403 -28.56 -18.29 31.65
N ASP A 404 -27.53 -18.96 31.16
CA ASP A 404 -27.21 -20.34 31.42
C ASP A 404 -27.01 -20.57 32.91
N LYS A 405 -26.33 -19.66 33.63
CA LYS A 405 -26.16 -19.69 35.08
C LYS A 405 -27.50 -19.59 35.84
N LYS A 406 -28.39 -18.67 35.42
CA LYS A 406 -29.72 -18.51 36.03
C LYS A 406 -30.61 -19.74 35.83
N GLU A 407 -30.45 -20.42 34.71
CA GLU A 407 -31.21 -21.64 34.37
C GLU A 407 -30.55 -22.92 34.94
N GLY A 408 -29.48 -22.83 35.70
CA GLY A 408 -28.76 -23.98 36.28
C GLY A 408 -28.09 -24.88 35.24
N LYS A 409 -27.83 -24.37 34.04
CA LYS A 409 -27.17 -25.11 32.95
C LYS A 409 -25.67 -25.18 33.14
N ASP A 410 -25.08 -26.22 32.59
CA ASP A 410 -23.64 -26.34 32.49
C ASP A 410 -23.07 -25.18 31.59
N LEU A 411 -22.06 -24.47 32.12
CA LEU A 411 -21.40 -23.36 31.44
C LEU A 411 -20.31 -23.82 30.45
N THR A 412 -19.85 -25.06 30.57
CA THR A 412 -18.74 -25.62 29.77
C THR A 412 -18.93 -25.43 28.27
N PRO A 413 -20.10 -25.70 27.65
CA PRO A 413 -20.26 -25.50 26.20
C PRO A 413 -20.18 -24.05 25.77
N THR A 414 -20.52 -23.11 26.64
CA THR A 414 -20.42 -21.68 26.34
C THR A 414 -18.97 -21.21 26.49
N ILE A 415 -18.24 -21.68 27.49
CA ILE A 415 -16.82 -21.44 27.73
C ILE A 415 -15.98 -21.97 26.54
N GLU A 416 -16.27 -23.18 26.07
CA GLU A 416 -15.59 -23.76 24.90
C GLU A 416 -15.76 -22.89 23.63
N LYS A 417 -16.98 -22.39 23.39
CA LYS A 417 -17.24 -21.48 22.28
C LYS A 417 -16.47 -20.16 22.42
N MET A 418 -16.37 -19.60 23.63
CA MET A 418 -15.58 -18.42 23.90
C MET A 418 -14.11 -18.67 23.62
N ASN A 419 -13.56 -19.79 24.10
CA ASN A 419 -12.15 -20.14 23.86
C ASN A 419 -11.85 -20.40 22.38
N LYS A 420 -12.78 -21.02 21.65
CA LYS A 420 -12.66 -21.20 20.20
C LYS A 420 -12.57 -19.84 19.49
N LEU A 421 -13.47 -18.91 19.84
CA LEU A 421 -13.46 -17.56 19.26
C LEU A 421 -12.16 -16.81 19.58
N ILE A 422 -11.65 -16.90 20.80
CA ILE A 422 -10.37 -16.30 21.21
C ILE A 422 -9.23 -16.82 20.32
N ASN A 423 -9.19 -18.13 20.08
CA ASN A 423 -8.15 -18.72 19.23
C ASN A 423 -8.29 -18.29 17.76
N GLU A 424 -9.51 -18.22 17.22
CA GLU A 424 -9.74 -17.70 15.86
C GLU A 424 -9.26 -16.25 15.72
N TYR A 425 -9.49 -15.39 16.72
CA TYR A 425 -9.00 -14.03 16.74
C TYR A 425 -7.47 -13.97 16.75
N LYS A 426 -6.81 -14.81 17.55
CA LYS A 426 -5.34 -14.89 17.58
C LYS A 426 -4.76 -15.29 16.22
N GLU A 427 -5.34 -16.30 15.58
CA GLU A 427 -4.89 -16.76 14.27
C GLU A 427 -5.06 -15.68 13.19
N LYS A 428 -6.19 -14.95 13.21
CA LYS A 428 -6.56 -13.91 12.24
C LYS A 428 -5.99 -12.52 12.53
N SER A 429 -5.12 -12.39 13.52
CA SER A 429 -4.40 -11.13 13.82
C SER A 429 -2.88 -11.29 13.79
N THR A 430 -2.38 -12.47 13.43
CA THR A 430 -0.93 -12.71 13.32
C THR A 430 -0.29 -11.84 12.25
N PRO A 431 1.01 -11.50 12.37
CA PRO A 431 1.73 -10.73 11.36
C PRO A 431 1.57 -11.31 9.95
N ARG A 432 1.69 -12.63 9.84
CA ARG A 432 1.50 -13.35 8.57
C ARG A 432 0.11 -13.12 7.99
N TYR A 433 -0.94 -13.29 8.80
CA TYR A 433 -2.31 -13.07 8.35
C TYR A 433 -2.55 -11.61 7.94
N CYS A 434 -1.99 -10.65 8.70
CA CYS A 434 -2.06 -9.23 8.36
C CYS A 434 -1.44 -8.92 6.98
N ALA A 435 -0.29 -9.54 6.67
CA ALA A 435 0.34 -9.38 5.36
C ALA A 435 -0.44 -10.10 4.24
N GLU A 436 -0.88 -11.35 4.48
CA GLU A 436 -1.66 -12.14 3.51
C GLU A 436 -2.99 -11.48 3.13
N THR A 437 -3.58 -10.72 4.04
CA THR A 437 -4.87 -10.04 3.84
C THR A 437 -4.75 -8.55 3.49
N GLY A 438 -3.54 -8.04 3.35
CA GLY A 438 -3.29 -6.63 2.98
C GLY A 438 -3.61 -5.62 4.08
N MET A 439 -3.58 -6.03 5.35
CA MET A 439 -3.68 -5.11 6.49
C MET A 439 -2.39 -4.31 6.66
N VAL A 440 -1.27 -4.90 6.27
CA VAL A 440 0.02 -4.23 6.06
C VAL A 440 0.59 -4.66 4.72
N ASP A 441 1.45 -3.85 4.13
CA ASP A 441 2.08 -4.15 2.86
C ASP A 441 3.25 -5.13 3.02
N GLU A 442 3.96 -5.06 4.15
CA GLU A 442 5.11 -5.92 4.42
C GLU A 442 5.36 -6.11 5.92
N ILE A 443 5.89 -7.27 6.29
CA ILE A 443 6.42 -7.55 7.63
C ILE A 443 7.93 -7.40 7.58
N VAL A 444 8.45 -6.47 8.35
CA VAL A 444 9.88 -6.09 8.33
C VAL A 444 10.58 -6.40 9.64
N ASN A 445 11.89 -6.54 9.60
CA ASN A 445 12.70 -6.54 10.80
C ASN A 445 12.73 -5.15 11.44
N LEU A 446 12.82 -5.07 12.75
CA LEU A 446 12.83 -3.79 13.47
C LEU A 446 13.99 -2.88 13.02
N TYR A 447 15.17 -3.42 12.77
CA TYR A 447 16.34 -2.65 12.32
C TYR A 447 16.21 -2.16 10.87
N ASP A 448 15.34 -2.77 10.05
CA ASP A 448 15.11 -2.37 8.65
C ASP A 448 14.13 -1.19 8.52
N ILE A 449 13.36 -0.87 9.57
CA ILE A 449 12.35 0.21 9.54
C ILE A 449 12.96 1.51 9.05
N ARG A 450 14.18 1.86 9.52
CA ARG A 450 14.86 3.07 9.07
C ARG A 450 15.12 3.09 7.56
N ALA A 451 15.52 1.98 6.98
CA ALA A 451 15.76 1.89 5.53
C ALA A 451 14.48 2.20 4.73
N TYR A 452 13.32 1.73 5.21
CA TYR A 452 12.02 2.08 4.63
C TYR A 452 11.67 3.56 4.83
N MET A 453 11.99 4.13 5.99
CA MET A 453 11.81 5.57 6.24
C MET A 453 12.66 6.40 5.28
N VAL A 454 13.92 6.04 5.06
CA VAL A 454 14.82 6.69 4.08
C VAL A 454 14.24 6.57 2.67
N ALA A 455 13.79 5.38 2.27
CA ALA A 455 13.14 5.18 0.98
C ALA A 455 11.88 6.04 0.82
N PHE A 456 11.07 6.14 1.85
CA PHE A 456 9.87 6.97 1.88
C PHE A 456 10.21 8.46 1.70
N VAL A 457 11.04 9.03 2.55
CA VAL A 457 11.34 10.46 2.48
C VAL A 457 12.05 10.84 1.18
N ASN A 458 13.00 10.02 0.72
CA ASN A 458 13.67 10.24 -0.56
C ASN A 458 12.69 10.23 -1.74
N SER A 459 11.74 9.31 -1.75
CA SER A 459 10.74 9.24 -2.81
C SER A 459 9.76 10.41 -2.77
N VAL A 460 9.37 10.89 -1.59
CA VAL A 460 8.53 12.08 -1.45
C VAL A 460 9.22 13.32 -1.98
N TYR A 461 10.48 13.52 -1.60
CA TYR A 461 11.24 14.72 -1.99
C TYR A 461 11.87 14.63 -3.39
N GLN A 462 11.88 13.45 -4.01
CA GLN A 462 12.40 13.28 -5.37
C GLN A 462 11.69 14.14 -6.39
N ASN A 463 10.38 14.24 -6.31
CA ASN A 463 9.57 15.02 -7.20
C ASN A 463 8.31 15.53 -6.51
N PRO A 464 8.42 16.56 -5.63
CA PRO A 464 7.28 17.06 -4.85
C PRO A 464 6.18 17.70 -5.70
N LYS A 465 6.45 17.89 -7.00
CA LYS A 465 5.47 18.28 -8.01
C LYS A 465 5.71 17.40 -9.22
N ALA A 466 5.12 16.22 -9.24
CA ALA A 466 5.16 15.39 -10.43
C ALA A 466 4.50 16.13 -11.59
N ILE A 467 5.30 16.79 -12.40
CA ILE A 467 4.85 17.53 -13.58
C ILE A 467 5.22 16.70 -14.79
N CYS A 468 4.38 15.74 -15.14
CA CYS A 468 4.28 15.40 -16.55
C CYS A 468 3.34 16.41 -17.19
N ALA A 469 3.75 16.96 -18.32
CA ALA A 469 2.87 17.81 -19.11
C ALA A 469 1.54 17.08 -19.30
N PHE A 470 0.45 17.77 -19.01
CA PHE A 470 -0.90 17.30 -19.29
C PHE A 470 -1.00 17.05 -20.80
N HIS A 471 -0.82 15.82 -21.20
CA HIS A 471 -1.07 15.46 -22.58
C HIS A 471 -2.21 14.45 -22.62
N GLN A 472 -3.34 14.90 -23.11
CA GLN A 472 -4.50 14.06 -23.32
C GLN A 472 -4.22 12.96 -24.35
N MET A 473 -3.30 13.19 -25.22
CA MET A 473 -2.83 12.23 -26.23
C MET A 473 -1.59 11.51 -25.71
N LEU A 474 -1.77 10.67 -24.75
CA LEU A 474 -0.74 9.81 -24.16
C LEU A 474 -0.31 8.68 -25.09
N LEU A 475 -0.37 8.95 -26.36
CA LEU A 475 -0.01 7.95 -27.35
C LEU A 475 1.51 7.89 -27.47
N PRO A 476 2.10 6.70 -27.42
CA PRO A 476 3.52 6.50 -27.70
C PRO A 476 3.96 7.17 -28.99
N ARG A 477 3.07 7.30 -29.94
CA ARG A 477 3.27 8.01 -31.20
C ARG A 477 3.67 9.48 -31.01
N ALA A 478 2.93 10.23 -30.19
CA ALA A 478 3.24 11.65 -29.95
C ALA A 478 4.61 11.84 -29.29
N ILE A 479 4.97 10.95 -28.34
CA ILE A 479 6.29 10.98 -27.69
C ILE A 479 7.40 10.64 -28.68
N ARG A 480 7.17 9.69 -29.59
CA ARG A 480 8.13 9.34 -30.64
C ARG A 480 8.42 10.50 -31.58
N GLU A 481 7.39 11.21 -32.00
CA GLU A 481 7.52 12.41 -32.86
C GLU A 481 8.34 13.52 -32.16
N TYR A 482 8.06 13.77 -30.88
CA TYR A 482 8.81 14.75 -30.08
C TYR A 482 10.29 14.39 -30.01
N ASN A 483 10.66 13.17 -29.75
CA ASN A 483 12.05 12.73 -29.71
C ASN A 483 12.74 12.83 -31.09
N THR A 484 12.01 12.69 -32.18
CA THR A 484 12.54 12.82 -33.52
C THR A 484 12.92 14.28 -33.84
N LEU A 485 12.15 15.24 -33.31
CA LEU A 485 12.44 16.66 -33.46
C LEU A 485 13.67 17.13 -32.67
N THR A 486 13.94 16.49 -31.54
CA THR A 486 15.10 16.85 -30.69
C THR A 486 16.42 16.23 -31.17
N LYS A 487 16.40 15.31 -32.12
CA LYS A 487 17.60 14.71 -32.73
C LYS A 487 18.14 15.48 -33.92
N LYS A 488 17.59 16.66 -34.22
CA LYS A 488 18.15 17.63 -35.18
C LYS A 488 18.94 18.71 -34.45
#